data_38a2f6662277f893630ee5ca63898c8a
#
_entry.id   38a2f6662277f893630ee5ca63898c8a
#
_cell.length_a   1.000
_cell.length_b   1.000
_cell.length_c   1.000
_cell.angle_alpha   90.00
_cell.angle_beta   90.00
_cell.angle_gamma   90.00
#
_symmetry.space_group_name_H-M   'P 1'
#
loop_
_entity.id
_entity.type
_entity.pdbx_description
1 polymer ?
#
loop_
_entity_poly.entity_id
_entity_poly.type
_entity_poly.pdbx_seq_one_letter_code
_entity_poly.pdbx_strand_id
1 'polypeptide(L)'
;MFSSTYQRISLARLIGMLVLMLTFICTLFGNTSADIYAAVAELEDLVFLEQRLLNASKNFISSERRKLANLKQFAEAVEVASKLSSGNPEEYVANPINSYLLLKRFTWGWKELGSLLNLSDEKLKDIDTILKVSKNSLPTYDEDFVGAAAGLFRLQETYAIPAREMSEGKIKGTKPSLHKLTAADCYELGELAYKNDKYVQMLEWLEEAERLRLTNATLGQERIGNLSIVLLFEHLSWAYYISGNYKKALYYTEQALKHNTSDPTMENNAKYYKSVIKMQQEGNRVTQTSYQFDYKQNVIGNKEFYNSTYARACRGVFLNNHTRPRDHRKIRCFYKRDSPRLLLKPVKVECVHDNPEVYILYDVINQKEIDFIKSLAKPKFELATVIDDSGDLIPADYRVCKSSWLFYEDTPLQLHDQLKSLDRRCADVSGLSIDSAEELQVVNYGIGGQYEFHKDHGEKGAPLDVHKDGNRIATLLFYLSDVEAGGETVFTKAGLSLKPKKGDAAFWFNLHRNNTGDWRTEHASCPVVSGSKWVMNKWFHMRGNDQRRPCTLKQLD
;
A
#
# COMPACT_ATOMS: atom_id res chain seq x y z
N MET A 1 43.70 5.35 3.14
CA MET A 1 43.96 6.48 4.07
C MET A 1 42.78 6.80 5.01
N PHE A 2 41.68 6.06 4.98
CA PHE A 2 40.49 6.31 5.83
C PHE A 2 40.41 5.49 7.13
N SER A 3 41.31 4.54 7.34
CA SER A 3 41.28 3.62 8.51
C SER A 3 41.91 4.21 9.80
N SER A 4 42.79 5.20 9.68
CA SER A 4 43.58 5.69 10.82
C SER A 4 42.88 6.80 11.64
N THR A 5 41.97 7.55 11.04
CA THR A 5 41.26 8.66 11.71
C THR A 5 40.09 8.17 12.59
N TYR A 6 39.41 7.09 12.21
CA TYR A 6 38.30 6.54 12.98
C TYR A 6 38.74 5.90 14.32
N GLN A 7 39.91 5.23 14.32
CA GLN A 7 40.47 4.69 15.55
C GLN A 7 40.92 5.79 16.53
N ARG A 8 41.42 6.93 16.03
CA ARG A 8 41.86 8.05 16.87
C ARG A 8 40.70 8.80 17.52
N ILE A 9 39.55 8.95 16.84
CA ILE A 9 38.36 9.64 17.38
C ILE A 9 37.69 8.79 18.46
N SER A 10 37.63 7.48 18.28
CA SER A 10 37.11 6.55 19.31
C SER A 10 37.99 6.54 20.58
N LEU A 11 39.30 6.52 20.39
CA LEU A 11 40.27 6.51 21.49
C LEU A 11 40.24 7.81 22.27
N ALA A 12 40.15 8.98 21.62
CA ALA A 12 40.06 10.28 22.27
C ALA A 12 38.77 10.45 23.09
N ARG A 13 37.65 9.91 22.63
CA ARG A 13 36.39 9.90 23.40
C ARG A 13 36.44 8.92 24.59
N LEU A 14 37.05 7.76 24.38
CA LEU A 14 37.24 6.80 25.45
C LEU A 14 38.15 7.42 26.57
N ILE A 15 39.22 8.09 26.18
CA ILE A 15 40.11 8.80 27.09
C ILE A 15 39.38 9.98 27.75
N GLY A 16 38.56 10.74 27.00
CA GLY A 16 37.76 11.84 27.55
C GLY A 16 36.72 11.38 28.58
N MET A 17 36.01 10.27 28.33
CA MET A 17 35.08 9.67 29.29
C MET A 17 35.80 9.03 30.48
N LEU A 18 36.95 8.42 30.28
CA LEU A 18 37.78 7.91 31.36
C LEU A 18 38.29 9.04 32.27
N VAL A 19 38.71 10.16 31.67
CA VAL A 19 39.11 11.37 32.41
C VAL A 19 37.94 12.00 33.17
N LEU A 20 36.74 12.09 32.56
CA LEU A 20 35.52 12.53 33.22
C LEU A 20 35.07 11.58 34.34
N MET A 21 35.21 10.28 34.17
CA MET A 21 34.93 9.29 35.19
C MET A 21 35.93 9.37 36.34
N LEU A 22 37.21 9.57 36.03
CA LEU A 22 38.25 9.78 37.02
C LEU A 22 38.09 11.11 37.78
N THR A 23 37.74 12.21 37.12
CA THR A 23 37.42 13.48 37.80
C THR A 23 36.16 13.37 38.64
N PHE A 24 35.12 12.64 38.20
CA PHE A 24 33.92 12.39 39.01
C PHE A 24 34.21 11.49 40.22
N ILE A 25 35.09 10.52 40.09
CA ILE A 25 35.59 9.70 41.20
C ILE A 25 36.41 10.54 42.16
N CYS A 26 37.30 11.43 41.69
CA CYS A 26 38.05 12.36 42.53
C CYS A 26 37.17 13.38 43.27
N THR A 27 35.99 13.77 42.70
CA THR A 27 35.05 14.67 43.41
C THR A 27 34.15 13.94 44.41
N LEU A 28 33.93 12.63 44.27
CA LEU A 28 33.21 11.82 45.25
C LEU A 28 34.04 11.45 46.47
N PHE A 29 35.38 11.46 46.37
CA PHE A 29 36.31 11.25 47.49
C PHE A 29 36.83 12.58 48.04
N GLY A 30 35.91 13.54 48.32
CA GLY A 30 36.24 14.78 49.01
C GLY A 30 36.77 14.52 50.43
N ASN A 31 38.04 14.81 50.64
CA ASN A 31 38.73 14.97 51.94
C ASN A 31 38.66 13.78 52.92
N THR A 32 39.29 12.66 52.54
CA THR A 32 39.92 11.79 53.51
C THR A 32 41.42 11.71 53.21
N SER A 33 42.21 11.85 54.25
CA SER A 33 43.67 11.82 54.23
C SER A 33 44.25 10.77 53.32
N ALA A 34 45.14 11.18 52.42
CA ALA A 34 45.66 10.38 51.30
C ALA A 34 46.78 9.43 51.73
N ASP A 35 46.50 8.43 52.54
CA ASP A 35 47.47 7.41 52.91
C ASP A 35 46.95 5.96 52.60
N ILE A 36 46.18 5.80 51.48
CA ILE A 36 45.67 4.49 50.99
C ILE A 36 46.82 3.49 50.82
N TYR A 37 48.03 3.95 50.48
CA TYR A 37 49.20 3.09 50.36
C TYR A 37 49.67 2.46 51.69
N ALA A 38 49.19 2.98 52.81
CA ALA A 38 49.61 2.52 54.15
C ALA A 38 48.74 1.38 54.68
N ALA A 39 47.63 1.02 54.04
CA ALA A 39 46.73 -0.06 54.43
C ALA A 39 46.47 -1.02 53.25
N VAL A 40 46.92 -2.29 53.34
CA VAL A 40 46.68 -3.31 52.32
C VAL A 40 45.21 -3.55 52.06
N ALA A 41 44.35 -3.41 53.08
CA ALA A 41 42.91 -3.56 52.96
C ALA A 41 42.28 -2.50 52.02
N GLU A 42 42.76 -1.26 52.03
CA GLU A 42 42.31 -0.19 51.14
C GLU A 42 42.79 -0.40 49.69
N LEU A 43 43.96 -0.98 49.51
CA LEU A 43 44.49 -1.40 48.20
C LEU A 43 43.69 -2.56 47.62
N GLU A 44 43.22 -3.51 48.42
CA GLU A 44 42.30 -4.58 47.98
C GLU A 44 40.96 -4.00 47.46
N ASP A 45 40.38 -3.01 48.11
CA ASP A 45 39.16 -2.34 47.67
C ASP A 45 39.34 -1.66 46.30
N LEU A 46 40.51 -1.08 46.03
CA LEU A 46 40.83 -0.50 44.73
C LEU A 46 40.88 -1.57 43.61
N VAL A 47 41.40 -2.77 43.90
CA VAL A 47 41.41 -3.90 42.93
C VAL A 47 39.96 -4.31 42.56
N PHE A 48 39.07 -4.38 43.54
CA PHE A 48 37.66 -4.67 43.28
C PHE A 48 36.97 -3.55 42.50
N LEU A 49 37.27 -2.29 42.77
CA LEU A 49 36.77 -1.13 42.04
C LEU A 49 37.26 -1.17 40.58
N GLU A 50 38.54 -1.46 40.33
CA GLU A 50 39.12 -1.58 39.01
C GLU A 50 38.44 -2.69 38.19
N GLN A 51 38.16 -3.85 38.77
CA GLN A 51 37.42 -4.93 38.14
C GLN A 51 36.01 -4.53 37.75
N ARG A 52 35.30 -3.79 38.60
CA ARG A 52 33.96 -3.24 38.32
C ARG A 52 34.01 -2.25 37.15
N LEU A 53 34.97 -1.35 37.13
CA LEU A 53 35.17 -0.40 36.02
C LEU A 53 35.51 -1.07 34.72
N LEU A 54 36.36 -2.11 34.74
CA LEU A 54 36.70 -2.92 33.56
C LEU A 54 35.48 -3.61 33.00
N ASN A 55 34.62 -4.21 33.84
CA ASN A 55 33.40 -4.87 33.42
C ASN A 55 32.41 -3.86 32.83
N ALA A 56 32.21 -2.71 33.44
CA ALA A 56 31.38 -1.64 32.91
C ALA A 56 31.87 -1.16 31.53
N SER A 57 33.20 -0.97 31.39
CA SER A 57 33.83 -0.58 30.11
C SER A 57 33.63 -1.64 29.01
N LYS A 58 33.79 -2.94 29.34
CA LYS A 58 33.53 -4.04 28.39
C LYS A 58 32.07 -4.08 27.94
N ASN A 59 31.13 -3.86 28.87
CA ASN A 59 29.70 -3.81 28.56
C ASN A 59 29.36 -2.64 27.64
N PHE A 60 29.94 -1.46 27.90
CA PHE A 60 29.78 -0.29 27.03
C PHE A 60 30.33 -0.56 25.62
N ILE A 61 31.56 -1.06 25.49
CA ILE A 61 32.17 -1.40 24.18
C ILE A 61 31.32 -2.40 23.42
N SER A 62 30.78 -3.41 24.10
CA SER A 62 29.91 -4.42 23.48
C SER A 62 28.59 -3.81 22.96
N SER A 63 28.02 -2.89 23.74
CA SER A 63 26.81 -2.14 23.35
C SER A 63 27.07 -1.28 22.12
N GLU A 64 28.16 -0.48 22.12
CA GLU A 64 28.51 0.38 20.98
C GLU A 64 28.85 -0.42 19.71
N ARG A 65 29.55 -1.55 19.85
CA ARG A 65 29.82 -2.46 18.73
C ARG A 65 28.52 -3.00 18.12
N ARG A 66 27.53 -3.34 18.95
CA ARG A 66 26.21 -3.81 18.49
C ARG A 66 25.46 -2.70 17.75
N LYS A 67 25.46 -1.46 18.29
CA LYS A 67 24.85 -0.30 17.61
C LYS A 67 25.49 -0.06 16.23
N LEU A 68 26.84 -0.06 16.16
CA LEU A 68 27.55 0.11 14.89
C LEU A 68 27.28 -1.01 13.90
N ALA A 69 27.16 -2.26 14.35
CA ALA A 69 26.82 -3.38 13.48
C ALA A 69 25.41 -3.22 12.90
N ASN A 70 24.42 -2.86 13.71
CA ASN A 70 23.05 -2.60 13.27
C ASN A 70 22.98 -1.44 12.26
N LEU A 71 23.70 -0.34 12.56
CA LEU A 71 23.81 0.80 11.65
C LEU A 71 24.37 0.41 10.29
N LYS A 72 25.48 -0.35 10.29
CA LYS A 72 26.12 -0.83 9.07
C LYS A 72 25.15 -1.71 8.25
N GLN A 73 24.48 -2.64 8.88
CA GLN A 73 23.53 -3.54 8.23
C GLN A 73 22.35 -2.77 7.61
N PHE A 74 21.81 -1.78 8.31
CA PHE A 74 20.75 -0.92 7.78
C PHE A 74 21.24 -0.10 6.58
N ALA A 75 22.42 0.52 6.66
CA ALA A 75 23.01 1.29 5.58
C ALA A 75 23.23 0.44 4.32
N GLU A 76 23.76 -0.78 4.46
CA GLU A 76 23.94 -1.73 3.36
C GLU A 76 22.62 -2.11 2.69
N ALA A 77 21.56 -2.34 3.48
CA ALA A 77 20.24 -2.65 2.94
C ALA A 77 19.63 -1.47 2.17
N VAL A 78 19.79 -0.25 2.67
CA VAL A 78 19.34 0.97 1.98
C VAL A 78 20.15 1.21 0.70
N GLU A 79 21.45 0.97 0.72
CA GLU A 79 22.32 1.13 -0.46
C GLU A 79 21.90 0.18 -1.59
N VAL A 80 21.60 -1.08 -1.29
CA VAL A 80 21.09 -2.05 -2.26
C VAL A 80 19.77 -1.56 -2.87
N ALA A 81 18.82 -1.14 -2.03
CA ALA A 81 17.54 -0.62 -2.49
C ALA A 81 17.69 0.65 -3.33
N SER A 82 18.60 1.56 -2.97
CA SER A 82 18.89 2.79 -3.70
C SER A 82 19.47 2.50 -5.08
N LYS A 83 20.42 1.58 -5.20
CA LYS A 83 20.99 1.19 -6.50
C LYS A 83 19.94 0.60 -7.44
N LEU A 84 18.99 -0.16 -6.90
CA LEU A 84 17.92 -0.78 -7.69
C LEU A 84 16.84 0.22 -8.14
N SER A 85 16.62 1.28 -7.36
CA SER A 85 15.60 2.30 -7.66
C SER A 85 16.11 3.48 -8.49
N SER A 86 17.44 3.71 -8.53
CA SER A 86 18.04 4.92 -9.15
C SER A 86 17.85 5.00 -10.66
N GLY A 87 17.77 3.87 -11.36
CA GLY A 87 17.59 3.83 -12.82
C GLY A 87 16.17 4.18 -13.28
N ASN A 88 15.16 3.66 -12.60
CA ASN A 88 13.75 3.92 -12.87
C ASN A 88 12.93 3.85 -11.58
N PRO A 89 12.80 4.96 -10.83
CA PRO A 89 12.06 4.98 -9.57
C PRO A 89 10.58 4.60 -9.73
N GLU A 90 9.92 4.98 -10.82
CA GLU A 90 8.52 4.65 -11.08
C GLU A 90 8.34 3.12 -11.23
N GLU A 91 9.18 2.46 -11.99
CA GLU A 91 9.15 0.99 -12.14
C GLU A 91 9.44 0.26 -10.82
N TYR A 92 10.38 0.79 -10.02
CA TYR A 92 10.70 0.22 -8.72
C TYR A 92 9.50 0.25 -7.76
N VAL A 93 8.83 1.40 -7.61
CA VAL A 93 7.67 1.54 -6.72
C VAL A 93 6.37 0.99 -7.32
N ALA A 94 6.34 0.67 -8.59
CA ALA A 94 5.21 0.00 -9.23
C ALA A 94 5.02 -1.44 -8.75
N ASN A 95 6.07 -2.06 -8.19
CA ASN A 95 5.95 -3.35 -7.53
C ASN A 95 5.46 -3.15 -6.08
N PRO A 96 4.35 -3.79 -5.66
CA PRO A 96 3.75 -3.55 -4.35
C PRO A 96 4.67 -3.94 -3.18
N ILE A 97 5.51 -4.96 -3.35
CA ILE A 97 6.46 -5.38 -2.31
C ILE A 97 7.57 -4.35 -2.13
N ASN A 98 8.10 -3.80 -3.23
CA ASN A 98 9.12 -2.75 -3.16
C ASN A 98 8.57 -1.49 -2.50
N SER A 99 7.33 -1.11 -2.83
CA SER A 99 6.64 0.05 -2.24
C SER A 99 6.38 -0.15 -0.75
N TYR A 100 5.88 -1.32 -0.34
CA TYR A 100 5.70 -1.66 1.07
C TYR A 100 7.03 -1.56 1.85
N LEU A 101 8.10 -2.18 1.34
CA LEU A 101 9.42 -2.13 1.99
C LEU A 101 10.02 -0.72 2.01
N LEU A 102 9.74 0.12 1.01
CA LEU A 102 10.14 1.52 1.01
C LEU A 102 9.44 2.30 2.13
N LEU A 103 8.13 2.17 2.25
CA LEU A 103 7.34 2.82 3.30
C LEU A 103 7.78 2.34 4.69
N LYS A 104 8.00 1.04 4.86
CA LYS A 104 8.51 0.46 6.11
C LYS A 104 9.87 1.06 6.50
N ARG A 105 10.81 1.25 5.56
CA ARG A 105 12.09 1.89 5.85
C ARG A 105 11.94 3.33 6.35
N PHE A 106 11.00 4.11 5.81
CA PHE A 106 10.78 5.48 6.25
C PHE A 106 10.02 5.56 7.58
N THR A 107 9.02 4.72 7.79
CA THR A 107 8.18 4.77 9.00
C THR A 107 8.88 4.19 10.24
N TRP A 108 9.74 3.20 10.06
CA TRP A 108 10.43 2.50 11.15
C TRP A 108 11.95 2.64 11.09
N GLY A 109 12.57 2.23 10.01
CA GLY A 109 14.02 2.07 9.92
C GLY A 109 14.79 3.35 10.20
N TRP A 110 14.46 4.45 9.52
CA TRP A 110 15.10 5.75 9.73
C TRP A 110 14.77 6.35 11.09
N LYS A 111 13.58 6.10 11.63
CA LYS A 111 13.16 6.59 12.95
C LYS A 111 13.89 5.86 14.09
N GLU A 112 14.00 4.54 13.99
CA GLU A 112 14.76 3.72 14.93
C GLU A 112 16.25 4.10 14.91
N LEU A 113 16.82 4.29 13.72
CA LEU A 113 18.19 4.76 13.56
C LEU A 113 18.43 6.10 14.27
N GLY A 114 17.54 7.06 14.10
CA GLY A 114 17.60 8.36 14.77
C GLY A 114 17.62 8.24 16.31
N SER A 115 16.85 7.29 16.85
CA SER A 115 16.81 7.04 18.30
C SER A 115 18.09 6.38 18.84
N LEU A 116 18.70 5.50 18.04
CA LEU A 116 19.95 4.80 18.41
C LEU A 116 21.17 5.70 18.40
N LEU A 117 21.15 6.76 17.59
CA LEU A 117 22.33 7.59 17.32
C LEU A 117 22.48 8.78 18.29
N ASN A 118 21.63 8.97 19.31
CA ASN A 118 21.69 10.10 20.25
C ASN A 118 22.26 11.37 19.55
N LEU A 119 21.39 12.15 18.92
CA LEU A 119 21.67 13.22 17.93
C LEU A 119 22.59 14.38 18.38
N SER A 120 23.59 14.13 19.21
CA SER A 120 24.55 15.13 19.67
C SER A 120 25.74 15.36 18.72
N ASP A 121 25.89 14.55 17.70
CA ASP A 121 27.02 14.65 16.76
C ASP A 121 26.66 15.55 15.55
N GLU A 122 27.56 16.47 15.20
CA GLU A 122 27.36 17.47 14.15
C GLU A 122 27.07 16.85 12.77
N LYS A 123 27.62 15.67 12.48
CA LYS A 123 27.38 14.91 11.25
C LYS A 123 25.98 14.27 11.17
N LEU A 124 25.30 14.13 12.30
CA LEU A 124 23.93 13.61 12.35
C LEU A 124 22.89 14.73 12.18
N LYS A 125 23.29 15.99 12.32
CA LYS A 125 22.45 17.16 12.02
C LYS A 125 22.00 17.19 10.55
N ASP A 126 22.79 16.64 9.62
CA ASP A 126 22.41 16.57 8.21
C ASP A 126 21.22 15.64 7.99
N ILE A 127 21.23 14.45 8.61
CA ILE A 127 20.09 13.52 8.54
C ILE A 127 18.86 14.13 9.21
N ASP A 128 19.01 14.71 10.40
CA ASP A 128 17.91 15.37 11.11
C ASP A 128 17.35 16.57 10.32
N THR A 129 18.22 17.32 9.64
CA THR A 129 17.81 18.44 8.77
C THR A 129 17.02 17.93 7.57
N ILE A 130 17.48 16.86 6.89
CA ILE A 130 16.77 16.24 5.78
C ILE A 130 15.40 15.75 6.23
N LEU A 131 15.32 15.03 7.35
CA LEU A 131 14.06 14.53 7.91
C LEU A 131 13.11 15.66 8.30
N LYS A 132 13.63 16.77 8.88
CA LYS A 132 12.81 17.93 9.26
C LYS A 132 12.29 18.71 8.05
N VAL A 133 13.13 18.93 7.04
CA VAL A 133 12.73 19.60 5.79
C VAL A 133 11.68 18.78 5.03
N SER A 134 11.80 17.46 5.08
CA SER A 134 10.88 16.52 4.42
C SER A 134 9.66 16.15 5.27
N LYS A 135 9.49 16.72 6.46
CA LYS A 135 8.48 16.29 7.44
C LYS A 135 7.06 16.16 6.88
N ASN A 136 6.66 17.06 5.98
CA ASN A 136 5.34 17.04 5.35
C ASN A 136 5.24 16.05 4.16
N SER A 137 6.36 15.45 3.76
CA SER A 137 6.45 14.50 2.64
C SER A 137 6.87 13.10 3.09
N LEU A 138 7.11 12.92 4.41
CA LEU A 138 7.47 11.60 4.96
C LEU A 138 6.21 10.80 5.23
N PRO A 139 6.22 9.50 4.85
CA PRO A 139 5.10 8.62 5.15
C PRO A 139 4.92 8.44 6.65
N THR A 140 3.67 8.32 7.07
CA THR A 140 3.28 8.05 8.45
C THR A 140 3.09 6.56 8.69
N TYR A 141 3.19 6.13 9.96
CA TYR A 141 2.93 4.73 10.28
C TYR A 141 1.45 4.39 10.13
N ASP A 142 0.59 5.21 10.73
CA ASP A 142 -0.85 4.89 10.84
C ASP A 142 -1.58 5.00 9.49
N GLU A 143 -1.22 5.96 8.65
CA GLU A 143 -1.90 6.17 7.37
C GLU A 143 -1.19 5.42 6.23
N ASP A 144 0.09 5.70 6.01
CA ASP A 144 0.78 5.19 4.82
C ASP A 144 1.22 3.74 4.96
N PHE A 145 1.78 3.36 6.10
CA PHE A 145 2.31 2.00 6.30
C PHE A 145 1.18 0.99 6.51
N VAL A 146 0.22 1.30 7.38
CA VAL A 146 -0.98 0.47 7.59
C VAL A 146 -1.82 0.41 6.31
N GLY A 147 -1.96 1.54 5.60
CA GLY A 147 -2.62 1.61 4.30
C GLY A 147 -1.97 0.74 3.23
N ALA A 148 -0.63 0.68 3.20
CA ALA A 148 0.10 -0.20 2.29
C ALA A 148 -0.14 -1.68 2.60
N ALA A 149 -0.14 -2.06 3.90
CA ALA A 149 -0.48 -3.43 4.31
C ALA A 149 -1.92 -3.80 3.94
N ALA A 150 -2.89 -2.89 4.16
CA ALA A 150 -4.27 -3.07 3.73
C ALA A 150 -4.38 -3.25 2.21
N GLY A 151 -3.53 -2.56 1.43
CA GLY A 151 -3.38 -2.77 -0.01
C GLY A 151 -2.98 -4.20 -0.36
N LEU A 152 -1.99 -4.78 0.35
CA LEU A 152 -1.59 -6.18 0.15
C LEU A 152 -2.72 -7.15 0.50
N PHE A 153 -3.45 -6.93 1.60
CA PHE A 153 -4.59 -7.78 1.96
C PHE A 153 -5.70 -7.72 0.91
N ARG A 154 -5.97 -6.55 0.33
CA ARG A 154 -6.93 -6.37 -0.76
C ARG A 154 -6.52 -7.15 -2.00
N LEU A 155 -5.24 -7.18 -2.35
CA LEU A 155 -4.71 -8.01 -3.44
C LEU A 155 -4.93 -9.51 -3.15
N GLN A 156 -4.68 -9.97 -1.92
CA GLN A 156 -4.98 -11.35 -1.52
C GLN A 156 -6.46 -11.68 -1.70
N GLU A 157 -7.36 -10.83 -1.20
CA GLU A 157 -8.80 -11.04 -1.26
C GLU A 157 -9.34 -11.04 -2.71
N THR A 158 -8.89 -10.09 -3.53
CA THR A 158 -9.41 -9.92 -4.89
C THR A 158 -8.87 -10.98 -5.85
N TYR A 159 -7.58 -11.29 -5.79
CA TYR A 159 -6.90 -12.15 -6.76
C TYR A 159 -6.52 -13.53 -6.21
N ALA A 160 -6.79 -13.80 -4.93
CA ALA A 160 -6.39 -15.00 -4.20
C ALA A 160 -4.87 -15.26 -4.27
N ILE A 161 -4.08 -14.21 -4.07
CA ILE A 161 -2.62 -14.32 -4.09
C ILE A 161 -2.15 -14.85 -2.73
N PRO A 162 -1.50 -16.02 -2.65
CA PRO A 162 -1.02 -16.57 -1.38
C PRO A 162 0.06 -15.66 -0.76
N ALA A 163 0.10 -15.59 0.58
CA ALA A 163 1.16 -14.87 1.31
C ALA A 163 2.56 -15.32 0.88
N ARG A 164 2.73 -16.60 0.57
CA ARG A 164 3.98 -17.17 0.07
C ARG A 164 4.45 -16.59 -1.27
N GLU A 165 3.55 -16.38 -2.23
CA GLU A 165 3.91 -15.75 -3.51
C GLU A 165 4.37 -14.31 -3.30
N MET A 166 3.68 -13.58 -2.42
CA MET A 166 4.05 -12.21 -2.06
C MET A 166 5.38 -12.15 -1.32
N SER A 167 5.61 -13.02 -0.34
CA SER A 167 6.85 -13.06 0.45
C SER A 167 8.06 -13.40 -0.41
N GLU A 168 7.91 -14.29 -1.37
CA GLU A 168 8.96 -14.64 -2.33
C GLU A 168 9.12 -13.58 -3.44
N GLY A 169 8.22 -12.57 -3.50
CA GLY A 169 8.21 -11.55 -4.55
C GLY A 169 7.89 -12.08 -5.94
N LYS A 170 7.16 -13.20 -6.03
CA LYS A 170 6.86 -13.92 -7.28
C LYS A 170 5.37 -14.00 -7.54
N ILE A 171 4.72 -12.85 -7.62
CA ILE A 171 3.28 -12.81 -7.93
C ILE A 171 3.08 -13.20 -9.40
N LYS A 172 2.18 -14.17 -9.61
CA LYS A 172 1.90 -14.69 -10.95
C LYS A 172 1.42 -13.58 -11.91
N GLY A 173 2.04 -13.50 -13.08
CA GLY A 173 1.69 -12.51 -14.10
C GLY A 173 2.40 -11.16 -13.93
N THR A 174 3.31 -11.04 -12.97
CA THR A 174 4.13 -9.84 -12.76
C THR A 174 5.61 -10.14 -12.90
N LYS A 175 6.42 -9.10 -13.09
CA LYS A 175 7.88 -9.21 -12.96
C LYS A 175 8.23 -9.56 -11.52
N PRO A 176 9.14 -10.51 -11.28
CA PRO A 176 9.58 -10.82 -9.92
C PRO A 176 10.12 -9.60 -9.20
N SER A 177 9.77 -9.46 -7.92
CA SER A 177 10.36 -8.43 -7.07
C SER A 177 11.86 -8.68 -6.87
N LEU A 178 12.63 -7.61 -6.81
CA LEU A 178 14.06 -7.65 -6.47
C LEU A 178 14.29 -7.96 -4.98
N HIS A 179 13.27 -7.76 -4.17
CA HIS A 179 13.29 -8.01 -2.73
C HIS A 179 12.29 -9.09 -2.34
N LYS A 180 12.62 -9.78 -1.26
CA LYS A 180 11.74 -10.75 -0.61
C LYS A 180 11.41 -10.24 0.78
N LEU A 181 10.23 -10.58 1.26
CA LEU A 181 9.87 -10.34 2.65
C LEU A 181 10.67 -11.28 3.56
N THR A 182 10.99 -10.78 4.74
CA THR A 182 11.63 -11.56 5.79
C THR A 182 10.58 -12.21 6.68
N ALA A 183 10.99 -13.12 7.57
CA ALA A 183 10.09 -13.67 8.59
C ALA A 183 9.50 -12.57 9.49
N ALA A 184 10.28 -11.52 9.81
CA ALA A 184 9.82 -10.38 10.58
C ALA A 184 8.79 -9.53 9.81
N ASP A 185 8.98 -9.33 8.50
CA ASP A 185 8.00 -8.61 7.67
C ASP A 185 6.67 -9.37 7.60
N CYS A 186 6.73 -10.69 7.45
CA CYS A 186 5.53 -11.53 7.43
C CYS A 186 4.82 -11.57 8.79
N TYR A 187 5.56 -11.62 9.89
CA TYR A 187 5.01 -11.53 11.23
C TYR A 187 4.27 -10.20 11.46
N GLU A 188 4.88 -9.08 11.07
CA GLU A 188 4.28 -7.75 11.18
C GLU A 188 3.01 -7.61 10.32
N LEU A 189 3.00 -8.18 9.10
CA LEU A 189 1.79 -8.25 8.29
C LEU A 189 0.70 -9.10 8.97
N GLY A 190 1.07 -10.19 9.65
CA GLY A 190 0.14 -10.97 10.47
C GLY A 190 -0.48 -10.17 11.61
N GLU A 191 0.31 -9.36 12.34
CA GLU A 191 -0.20 -8.46 13.37
C GLU A 191 -1.11 -7.36 12.80
N LEU A 192 -0.72 -6.77 11.67
CA LEU A 192 -1.55 -5.76 11.01
C LEU A 192 -2.86 -6.34 10.48
N ALA A 193 -2.84 -7.58 9.97
CA ALA A 193 -4.04 -8.27 9.56
C ALA A 193 -4.98 -8.51 10.75
N TYR A 194 -4.45 -8.89 11.92
CA TYR A 194 -5.23 -9.03 13.15
C TYR A 194 -5.90 -7.70 13.56
N LYS A 195 -5.15 -6.60 13.56
CA LYS A 195 -5.65 -5.26 13.92
C LYS A 195 -6.74 -4.74 12.97
N ASN A 196 -6.78 -5.27 11.74
CA ASN A 196 -7.78 -4.93 10.72
C ASN A 196 -8.87 -6.00 10.57
N ASP A 197 -9.07 -6.86 11.56
CA ASP A 197 -10.07 -7.94 11.58
C ASP A 197 -9.96 -8.92 10.39
N LYS A 198 -8.76 -9.04 9.80
CA LYS A 198 -8.45 -9.93 8.67
C LYS A 198 -7.86 -11.25 9.20
N TYR A 199 -8.66 -12.02 9.93
CA TYR A 199 -8.16 -13.20 10.67
C TYR A 199 -7.65 -14.34 9.78
N VAL A 200 -8.16 -14.47 8.56
CA VAL A 200 -7.66 -15.45 7.58
C VAL A 200 -6.26 -15.07 7.12
N GLN A 201 -6.07 -13.81 6.73
CA GLN A 201 -4.78 -13.27 6.31
C GLN A 201 -3.78 -13.29 7.48
N MET A 202 -4.23 -12.98 8.71
CA MET A 202 -3.39 -13.09 9.91
C MET A 202 -2.75 -14.48 10.01
N LEU A 203 -3.56 -15.53 9.96
CA LEU A 203 -3.05 -16.90 10.07
C LEU A 203 -2.09 -17.22 8.92
N GLU A 204 -2.44 -16.86 7.71
CA GLU A 204 -1.62 -17.12 6.51
C GLU A 204 -0.25 -16.43 6.59
N TRP A 205 -0.20 -15.17 7.03
CA TRP A 205 1.05 -14.43 7.19
C TRP A 205 1.91 -14.93 8.35
N LEU A 206 1.30 -15.34 9.47
CA LEU A 206 2.04 -15.94 10.60
C LEU A 206 2.60 -17.33 10.25
N GLU A 207 1.87 -18.16 9.49
CA GLU A 207 2.39 -19.44 8.97
C GLU A 207 3.57 -19.21 8.02
N GLU A 208 3.49 -18.19 7.17
CA GLU A 208 4.58 -17.83 6.27
C GLU A 208 5.82 -17.30 7.03
N ALA A 209 5.62 -16.51 8.09
CA ALA A 209 6.69 -16.07 8.98
C ALA A 209 7.44 -17.27 9.60
N GLU A 210 6.70 -18.26 10.09
CA GLU A 210 7.31 -19.48 10.66
C GLU A 210 8.02 -20.30 9.60
N ARG A 211 7.46 -20.45 8.40
CA ARG A 211 8.11 -21.13 7.28
C ARG A 211 9.44 -20.49 6.93
N LEU A 212 9.48 -19.15 6.82
CA LEU A 212 10.69 -18.40 6.50
C LEU A 212 11.72 -18.49 7.64
N ARG A 213 11.28 -18.42 8.90
CA ARG A 213 12.15 -18.61 10.07
C ARG A 213 12.85 -19.95 10.02
N LEU A 214 12.12 -21.03 9.79
CA LEU A 214 12.68 -22.39 9.69
C LEU A 214 13.67 -22.53 8.53
N THR A 215 13.34 -21.95 7.37
CA THR A 215 14.20 -21.98 6.19
C THR A 215 15.48 -21.19 6.40
N ASN A 216 15.42 -20.03 7.08
CA ASN A 216 16.58 -19.16 7.32
C ASN A 216 17.50 -19.68 8.44
N ALA A 217 16.95 -20.37 9.45
CA ALA A 217 17.76 -21.02 10.47
C ALA A 217 18.77 -22.04 9.87
N THR A 218 18.41 -22.66 8.74
CA THR A 218 19.30 -23.56 7.99
C THR A 218 20.37 -22.81 7.18
N LEU A 219 20.19 -21.51 6.91
CA LEU A 219 21.09 -20.72 6.06
C LEU A 219 22.02 -19.77 6.82
N GLY A 220 21.93 -19.72 8.16
CA GLY A 220 22.82 -18.90 9.02
C GLY A 220 22.77 -17.39 8.79
N GLN A 221 21.69 -16.88 8.20
CA GLN A 221 21.51 -15.44 7.92
C GLN A 221 20.71 -14.77 9.02
N GLU A 222 21.38 -14.01 9.90
CA GLU A 222 20.73 -13.02 10.75
C GLU A 222 20.25 -11.83 9.91
N ARG A 223 19.03 -11.36 10.15
CA ARG A 223 18.41 -10.29 9.36
C ARG A 223 17.90 -9.13 10.22
N ILE A 224 17.75 -7.98 9.57
CA ILE A 224 17.20 -6.75 10.13
C ILE A 224 15.78 -7.03 10.66
N GLY A 225 15.59 -6.79 11.94
CA GLY A 225 14.36 -7.02 12.68
C GLY A 225 14.48 -8.19 13.65
N ASN A 226 14.45 -7.89 14.96
CA ASN A 226 14.43 -8.90 16.02
C ASN A 226 13.04 -9.53 16.10
N LEU A 227 12.74 -10.52 15.26
CA LEU A 227 11.56 -11.35 15.46
C LEU A 227 11.73 -12.15 16.76
N SER A 228 10.93 -11.85 17.76
CA SER A 228 10.85 -12.68 18.95
C SER A 228 10.16 -14.00 18.60
N ILE A 229 10.89 -15.10 18.73
CA ILE A 229 10.35 -16.45 18.50
C ILE A 229 9.18 -16.72 19.45
N VAL A 230 9.26 -16.24 20.69
CA VAL A 230 8.19 -16.40 21.70
C VAL A 230 6.92 -15.71 21.21
N LEU A 231 6.99 -14.44 20.81
CA LEU A 231 5.84 -13.69 20.30
C LEU A 231 5.22 -14.35 19.05
N LEU A 232 6.07 -14.82 18.12
CA LEU A 232 5.57 -15.54 16.95
C LEU A 232 4.76 -16.79 17.36
N PHE A 233 5.26 -17.58 18.31
CA PHE A 233 4.55 -18.78 18.77
C PHE A 233 3.28 -18.44 19.55
N GLU A 234 3.28 -17.39 20.35
CA GLU A 234 2.10 -16.89 21.04
C GLU A 234 1.01 -16.48 20.05
N HIS A 235 1.37 -15.69 19.03
CA HIS A 235 0.41 -15.27 17.98
C HIS A 235 -0.06 -16.43 17.11
N LEU A 236 0.81 -17.38 16.76
CA LEU A 236 0.40 -18.60 16.06
C LEU A 236 -0.55 -19.46 16.92
N SER A 237 -0.25 -19.60 18.22
CA SER A 237 -1.15 -20.28 19.16
C SER A 237 -2.52 -19.63 19.17
N TRP A 238 -2.58 -18.30 19.29
CA TRP A 238 -3.83 -17.55 19.26
C TRP A 238 -4.57 -17.70 17.92
N ALA A 239 -3.87 -17.55 16.80
CA ALA A 239 -4.45 -17.66 15.46
C ALA A 239 -5.07 -19.06 15.23
N TYR A 240 -4.38 -20.12 15.66
CA TYR A 240 -4.94 -21.46 15.57
C TYR A 240 -6.10 -21.72 16.56
N TYR A 241 -6.07 -21.08 17.72
CA TYR A 241 -7.20 -21.15 18.66
C TYR A 241 -8.46 -20.53 18.06
N ILE A 242 -8.39 -19.32 17.50
CA ILE A 242 -9.57 -18.69 16.88
C ILE A 242 -10.02 -19.43 15.62
N SER A 243 -9.12 -20.12 14.90
CA SER A 243 -9.47 -20.99 13.77
C SER A 243 -10.15 -22.29 14.20
N GLY A 244 -10.19 -22.58 15.52
CA GLY A 244 -10.72 -23.82 16.09
C GLY A 244 -9.76 -25.00 16.02
N ASN A 245 -8.50 -24.79 15.63
CA ASN A 245 -7.48 -25.85 15.57
C ASN A 245 -6.69 -25.96 16.89
N TYR A 246 -7.34 -26.50 17.91
CA TYR A 246 -6.75 -26.62 19.24
C TYR A 246 -5.47 -27.45 19.30
N LYS A 247 -5.28 -28.42 18.39
CA LYS A 247 -4.05 -29.23 18.35
C LYS A 247 -2.85 -28.38 17.95
N LYS A 248 -2.99 -27.57 16.90
CA LYS A 248 -1.91 -26.65 16.50
C LYS A 248 -1.74 -25.51 17.51
N ALA A 249 -2.84 -24.99 18.09
CA ALA A 249 -2.78 -24.00 19.15
C ALA A 249 -1.94 -24.52 20.34
N LEU A 250 -2.21 -25.74 20.81
CA LEU A 250 -1.44 -26.38 21.87
C LEU A 250 0.04 -26.55 21.48
N TYR A 251 0.30 -27.02 20.27
CA TYR A 251 1.67 -27.20 19.78
C TYR A 251 2.50 -25.91 19.90
N TYR A 252 1.98 -24.79 19.40
CA TYR A 252 2.68 -23.51 19.45
C TYR A 252 2.77 -22.94 20.86
N THR A 253 1.75 -23.14 21.70
CA THR A 253 1.81 -22.80 23.13
C THR A 253 2.97 -23.56 23.81
N GLU A 254 3.11 -24.86 23.56
CA GLU A 254 4.19 -25.65 24.13
C GLU A 254 5.57 -25.25 23.56
N GLN A 255 5.64 -24.80 22.30
CA GLN A 255 6.88 -24.22 21.78
C GLN A 255 7.23 -22.89 22.46
N ALA A 256 6.26 -21.99 22.68
CA ALA A 256 6.47 -20.73 23.41
C ALA A 256 6.99 -21.00 24.83
N LEU A 257 6.37 -21.94 25.56
CA LEU A 257 6.78 -22.34 26.90
C LEU A 257 8.19 -22.95 26.99
N LYS A 258 8.72 -23.54 25.93
CA LYS A 258 10.13 -23.98 25.90
C LYS A 258 11.12 -22.83 25.96
N HIS A 259 10.75 -21.67 25.45
CA HIS A 259 11.59 -20.47 25.43
C HIS A 259 11.33 -19.54 26.63
N ASN A 260 10.09 -19.53 27.14
CA ASN A 260 9.67 -18.78 28.33
C ASN A 260 8.87 -19.70 29.26
N THR A 261 9.58 -20.39 30.16
CA THR A 261 9.02 -21.44 31.02
C THR A 261 8.09 -20.93 32.12
N SER A 262 8.01 -19.61 32.32
CA SER A 262 7.29 -19.00 33.45
C SER A 262 6.16 -18.06 33.01
N ASP A 263 5.56 -18.29 31.84
CA ASP A 263 4.41 -17.50 31.37
C ASP A 263 3.08 -18.12 31.86
N PRO A 264 2.40 -17.52 32.84
CA PRO A 264 1.16 -18.05 33.39
C PRO A 264 0.02 -18.10 32.35
N THR A 265 0.03 -17.18 31.39
CA THR A 265 -0.99 -17.12 30.32
C THR A 265 -0.85 -18.32 29.40
N MET A 266 0.38 -18.60 28.94
CA MET A 266 0.67 -19.75 28.09
C MET A 266 0.43 -21.08 28.81
N GLU A 267 0.75 -21.18 30.10
CA GLU A 267 0.44 -22.37 30.89
C GLU A 267 -1.09 -22.63 31.00
N ASN A 268 -1.86 -21.57 31.23
CA ASN A 268 -3.32 -21.69 31.32
C ASN A 268 -3.92 -22.03 29.95
N ASN A 269 -3.41 -21.42 28.87
CA ASN A 269 -3.83 -21.75 27.52
C ASN A 269 -3.54 -23.22 27.17
N ALA A 270 -2.35 -23.74 27.54
CA ALA A 270 -2.02 -25.15 27.34
C ALA A 270 -2.97 -26.11 28.09
N LYS A 271 -3.28 -25.80 29.36
CA LYS A 271 -4.25 -26.58 30.15
C LYS A 271 -5.64 -26.57 29.50
N TYR A 272 -6.08 -25.37 29.07
CA TYR A 272 -7.37 -25.20 28.40
C TYR A 272 -7.43 -26.01 27.10
N TYR A 273 -6.44 -25.87 26.22
CA TYR A 273 -6.43 -26.57 24.93
C TYR A 273 -6.39 -28.09 25.12
N LYS A 274 -5.63 -28.61 26.09
CA LYS A 274 -5.62 -30.04 26.43
C LYS A 274 -7.00 -30.53 26.87
N SER A 275 -7.70 -29.74 27.69
CA SER A 275 -9.06 -30.10 28.15
C SER A 275 -10.05 -30.14 26.97
N VAL A 276 -9.99 -29.16 26.08
CA VAL A 276 -10.86 -29.09 24.90
C VAL A 276 -10.59 -30.25 23.93
N ILE A 277 -9.32 -30.55 23.65
CA ILE A 277 -8.95 -31.70 22.82
C ILE A 277 -9.49 -33.01 23.39
N LYS A 278 -9.39 -33.18 24.71
CA LYS A 278 -9.95 -34.36 25.39
C LYS A 278 -11.47 -34.43 25.23
N MET A 279 -12.20 -33.34 25.48
CA MET A 279 -13.65 -33.25 25.26
C MET A 279 -14.05 -33.62 23.83
N GLN A 280 -13.30 -33.14 22.84
CA GLN A 280 -13.53 -33.47 21.42
C GLN A 280 -13.31 -34.96 21.12
N GLN A 281 -12.31 -35.58 21.73
CA GLN A 281 -12.04 -37.02 21.59
C GLN A 281 -13.15 -37.90 22.24
N GLU A 282 -13.76 -37.39 23.32
CA GLU A 282 -14.89 -38.04 24.01
C GLU A 282 -16.24 -37.79 23.30
N GLY A 283 -16.24 -37.08 22.14
CA GLY A 283 -17.47 -36.78 21.39
C GLY A 283 -18.32 -35.66 21.99
N ASN A 284 -17.81 -34.95 22.99
CA ASN A 284 -18.52 -33.85 23.63
C ASN A 284 -18.53 -32.60 22.73
N ARG A 285 -19.65 -31.87 22.73
CA ARG A 285 -19.72 -30.57 22.02
C ARG A 285 -18.93 -29.52 22.79
N VAL A 286 -18.04 -28.85 22.10
CA VAL A 286 -17.33 -27.67 22.60
C VAL A 286 -18.06 -26.42 22.15
N THR A 287 -18.39 -25.55 23.11
CA THR A 287 -19.02 -24.26 22.81
C THR A 287 -18.02 -23.37 22.04
N GLN A 288 -18.46 -22.85 20.92
CA GLN A 288 -17.67 -21.92 20.13
C GLN A 288 -17.58 -20.55 20.84
N THR A 289 -16.39 -19.98 20.93
CA THR A 289 -16.18 -18.61 21.45
C THR A 289 -16.56 -17.55 20.43
N SER A 290 -16.74 -16.29 20.87
CA SER A 290 -16.98 -15.16 19.97
C SER A 290 -15.88 -15.04 18.91
N TYR A 291 -14.62 -15.13 19.31
CA TYR A 291 -13.47 -15.07 18.37
C TYR A 291 -13.48 -16.16 17.30
N GLN A 292 -13.92 -17.36 17.63
CA GLN A 292 -14.06 -18.47 16.67
C GLN A 292 -15.24 -18.24 15.73
N PHE A 293 -16.28 -17.61 16.23
CA PHE A 293 -17.39 -17.17 15.39
C PHE A 293 -16.93 -16.08 14.41
N ASP A 294 -16.22 -15.07 14.88
CA ASP A 294 -15.67 -13.97 14.05
C ASP A 294 -14.71 -14.49 12.98
N TYR A 295 -13.83 -15.44 13.33
CA TYR A 295 -12.97 -16.10 12.34
C TYR A 295 -13.78 -16.81 11.26
N LYS A 296 -14.83 -17.55 11.62
CA LYS A 296 -15.70 -18.23 10.64
C LYS A 296 -16.42 -17.24 9.75
N GLN A 297 -16.93 -16.14 10.31
CA GLN A 297 -17.55 -15.07 9.51
C GLN A 297 -16.52 -14.45 8.53
N ASN A 298 -15.29 -14.25 8.97
CA ASN A 298 -14.22 -13.75 8.12
C ASN A 298 -13.90 -14.73 6.97
N VAL A 299 -13.86 -16.05 7.23
CA VAL A 299 -13.68 -17.08 6.17
C VAL A 299 -14.85 -17.06 5.18
N ILE A 300 -16.08 -16.92 5.66
CA ILE A 300 -17.27 -16.85 4.80
C ILE A 300 -17.22 -15.56 3.98
N GLY A 301 -16.98 -14.42 4.62
CA GLY A 301 -16.89 -13.13 3.97
C GLY A 301 -15.81 -13.07 2.88
N ASN A 302 -14.62 -13.60 3.16
CA ASN A 302 -13.54 -13.67 2.15
C ASN A 302 -13.95 -14.54 0.95
N LYS A 303 -14.62 -15.67 1.19
CA LYS A 303 -15.12 -16.54 0.10
C LYS A 303 -16.24 -15.86 -0.70
N GLU A 304 -17.14 -15.16 -0.03
CA GLU A 304 -18.23 -14.40 -0.68
C GLU A 304 -17.64 -13.25 -1.49
N PHE A 305 -16.71 -12.49 -0.94
CA PHE A 305 -16.03 -11.41 -1.65
C PHE A 305 -15.26 -11.95 -2.86
N TYR A 306 -14.47 -13.00 -2.72
CA TYR A 306 -13.75 -13.65 -3.82
C TYR A 306 -14.69 -14.09 -4.95
N ASN A 307 -15.88 -14.59 -4.61
CA ASN A 307 -16.90 -15.00 -5.58
C ASN A 307 -17.83 -13.86 -6.00
N SER A 308 -17.67 -12.66 -5.47
CA SER A 308 -18.45 -11.48 -5.85
C SER A 308 -18.27 -11.16 -7.33
N THR A 309 -19.24 -10.46 -7.89
CA THR A 309 -19.18 -10.00 -9.28
C THR A 309 -17.97 -9.11 -9.52
N TYR A 310 -17.60 -8.31 -8.54
CA TYR A 310 -16.42 -7.43 -8.57
C TYR A 310 -15.12 -8.22 -8.69
N ALA A 311 -14.80 -9.02 -7.68
CA ALA A 311 -13.55 -9.75 -7.63
C ALA A 311 -13.41 -10.72 -8.83
N ARG A 312 -14.53 -11.30 -9.28
CA ARG A 312 -14.56 -12.13 -10.50
C ARG A 312 -14.26 -11.32 -11.76
N ALA A 313 -14.89 -10.15 -11.92
CA ALA A 313 -14.64 -9.26 -13.06
C ALA A 313 -13.18 -8.81 -13.11
N CYS A 314 -12.58 -8.47 -11.95
CA CYS A 314 -11.16 -8.11 -11.85
C CYS A 314 -10.22 -9.27 -12.22
N ARG A 315 -10.65 -10.51 -12.06
CA ARG A 315 -9.93 -11.71 -12.55
C ARG A 315 -10.29 -12.11 -13.99
N GLY A 316 -11.07 -11.30 -14.70
CA GLY A 316 -11.53 -11.59 -16.06
C GLY A 316 -12.60 -12.69 -16.15
N VAL A 317 -13.25 -13.02 -15.02
CA VAL A 317 -14.28 -14.07 -14.95
C VAL A 317 -15.66 -13.46 -14.91
N PHE A 318 -16.35 -13.45 -16.04
CA PHE A 318 -17.72 -12.95 -16.15
C PHE A 318 -18.73 -14.10 -16.12
N LEU A 319 -19.87 -13.89 -15.45
CA LEU A 319 -20.99 -14.83 -15.52
C LEU A 319 -21.69 -14.68 -16.86
N ASN A 320 -21.66 -15.72 -17.67
CA ASN A 320 -22.30 -15.75 -18.99
C ASN A 320 -23.84 -15.59 -19.01
N ASN A 321 -24.48 -15.36 -17.86
CA ASN A 321 -25.93 -15.40 -17.71
C ASN A 321 -26.68 -14.15 -18.19
N HIS A 322 -25.98 -13.10 -18.66
CA HIS A 322 -26.61 -11.87 -19.15
C HIS A 322 -26.09 -11.39 -20.51
N THR A 323 -25.25 -12.17 -21.16
CA THR A 323 -24.93 -11.89 -22.58
C THR A 323 -26.11 -12.31 -23.43
N ARG A 324 -27.00 -11.34 -23.73
CA ARG A 324 -27.73 -11.46 -25.02
C ARG A 324 -26.67 -11.73 -26.07
N PRO A 325 -26.97 -12.58 -27.09
CA PRO A 325 -26.02 -12.82 -28.17
C PRO A 325 -25.52 -11.45 -28.65
N ARG A 326 -24.21 -11.19 -28.47
CA ARG A 326 -23.61 -9.95 -28.97
C ARG A 326 -23.98 -9.84 -30.43
N ASP A 327 -24.65 -8.78 -30.82
CA ASP A 327 -24.82 -8.53 -32.25
C ASP A 327 -23.47 -8.11 -32.81
N HIS A 328 -22.65 -9.09 -33.18
CA HIS A 328 -21.30 -8.86 -33.70
C HIS A 328 -21.27 -7.89 -34.88
N ARG A 329 -22.44 -7.61 -35.51
CA ARG A 329 -22.56 -6.59 -36.55
C ARG A 329 -22.45 -5.16 -36.07
N LYS A 330 -22.65 -4.91 -34.76
CA LYS A 330 -22.52 -3.60 -34.13
C LYS A 330 -21.13 -3.34 -33.54
N ILE A 331 -20.37 -4.39 -33.21
CA ILE A 331 -18.98 -4.29 -32.76
C ILE A 331 -18.13 -4.03 -34.00
N ARG A 332 -17.55 -2.82 -34.07
CA ARG A 332 -16.83 -2.36 -35.25
C ARG A 332 -15.68 -1.44 -34.88
N CYS A 333 -14.63 -1.47 -35.71
CA CYS A 333 -13.56 -0.50 -35.71
C CYS A 333 -13.78 0.47 -36.88
N PHE A 334 -13.57 1.77 -36.62
CA PHE A 334 -13.68 2.79 -37.63
C PHE A 334 -12.77 3.97 -37.33
N TYR A 335 -12.53 4.81 -38.35
CA TYR A 335 -11.87 6.09 -38.15
C TYR A 335 -12.89 7.20 -37.96
N LYS A 336 -12.90 7.85 -36.80
CA LYS A 336 -13.74 9.02 -36.51
C LYS A 336 -13.13 10.24 -37.21
N ARG A 337 -13.96 10.93 -38.05
CA ARG A 337 -13.56 12.04 -38.92
C ARG A 337 -14.59 13.18 -38.96
N ASP A 338 -15.42 13.30 -37.95
CA ASP A 338 -16.62 14.13 -37.90
C ASP A 338 -16.36 15.57 -37.39
N SER A 339 -15.11 15.95 -37.15
CA SER A 339 -14.70 17.31 -36.87
C SER A 339 -13.56 17.76 -37.79
N PRO A 340 -13.35 19.08 -38.00
CA PRO A 340 -12.27 19.57 -38.87
C PRO A 340 -10.87 19.08 -38.49
N ARG A 341 -10.59 18.92 -37.20
CA ARG A 341 -9.31 18.39 -36.73
C ARG A 341 -9.20 16.89 -36.95
N LEU A 342 -10.30 16.16 -36.80
CA LEU A 342 -10.33 14.72 -37.03
C LEU A 342 -10.27 14.36 -38.52
N LEU A 343 -10.58 15.29 -39.43
CA LEU A 343 -10.30 15.11 -40.85
C LEU A 343 -8.79 15.06 -41.14
N LEU A 344 -8.02 15.89 -40.41
CA LEU A 344 -6.54 15.94 -40.58
C LEU A 344 -5.86 14.81 -39.77
N LYS A 345 -6.36 14.48 -38.60
CA LYS A 345 -5.85 13.42 -37.74
C LYS A 345 -6.98 12.55 -37.22
N PRO A 346 -7.45 11.58 -38.00
CA PRO A 346 -8.53 10.67 -37.61
C PRO A 346 -8.17 9.87 -36.36
N VAL A 347 -9.15 9.65 -35.49
CA VAL A 347 -9.01 8.77 -34.33
C VAL A 347 -9.55 7.38 -34.64
N LYS A 348 -8.75 6.37 -34.32
CA LYS A 348 -9.17 4.96 -34.39
C LYS A 348 -10.12 4.68 -33.25
N VAL A 349 -11.32 4.21 -33.54
CA VAL A 349 -12.36 3.91 -32.56
C VAL A 349 -12.79 2.47 -32.68
N GLU A 350 -12.88 1.79 -31.57
CA GLU A 350 -13.48 0.45 -31.48
C GLU A 350 -14.70 0.50 -30.55
N CYS A 351 -15.84 0.05 -31.05
CA CYS A 351 -16.99 -0.23 -30.21
C CYS A 351 -16.79 -1.60 -29.55
N VAL A 352 -16.40 -1.63 -28.29
CA VAL A 352 -16.09 -2.88 -27.56
C VAL A 352 -17.32 -3.50 -26.91
N HIS A 353 -18.39 -2.69 -26.74
CA HIS A 353 -19.69 -3.16 -26.23
C HIS A 353 -20.80 -2.29 -26.83
N ASP A 354 -21.90 -2.92 -27.23
CA ASP A 354 -22.96 -2.27 -28.01
C ASP A 354 -24.19 -1.84 -27.21
N ASN A 355 -24.33 -2.35 -25.97
CA ASN A 355 -25.50 -2.03 -25.14
C ASN A 355 -25.24 -2.30 -23.64
N PRO A 356 -24.79 -1.32 -22.85
CA PRO A 356 -24.52 0.09 -23.21
C PRO A 356 -23.35 0.21 -24.20
N GLU A 357 -23.37 1.28 -25.00
CA GLU A 357 -22.25 1.56 -25.91
C GLU A 357 -21.02 1.98 -25.13
N VAL A 358 -19.92 1.20 -25.30
CA VAL A 358 -18.60 1.51 -24.74
C VAL A 358 -17.57 1.47 -25.87
N TYR A 359 -16.78 2.52 -25.96
CA TYR A 359 -15.79 2.72 -27.01
C TYR A 359 -14.38 2.79 -26.44
N ILE A 360 -13.41 2.23 -27.17
CA ILE A 360 -11.99 2.52 -27.00
C ILE A 360 -11.53 3.41 -28.14
N LEU A 361 -10.87 4.50 -27.78
CA LEU A 361 -10.23 5.43 -28.68
C LEU A 361 -8.73 5.21 -28.58
N TYR A 362 -8.10 4.84 -29.68
CA TYR A 362 -6.68 4.48 -29.70
C TYR A 362 -5.79 5.69 -29.98
N ASP A 363 -4.66 5.77 -29.31
CA ASP A 363 -3.58 6.76 -29.53
C ASP A 363 -4.07 8.22 -29.47
N VAL A 364 -5.01 8.53 -28.55
CA VAL A 364 -5.63 9.87 -28.45
C VAL A 364 -4.80 10.87 -27.66
N ILE A 365 -3.81 10.41 -26.91
CA ILE A 365 -2.88 11.27 -26.15
C ILE A 365 -1.46 10.73 -26.31
N ASN A 366 -0.50 11.62 -26.54
CA ASN A 366 0.89 11.23 -26.77
C ASN A 366 1.75 11.36 -25.50
N GLN A 367 2.98 10.83 -25.54
CA GLN A 367 3.88 10.79 -24.38
C GLN A 367 4.20 12.20 -23.82
N LYS A 368 4.42 13.20 -24.68
CA LYS A 368 4.73 14.58 -24.22
C LYS A 368 3.56 15.20 -23.45
N GLU A 369 2.33 14.94 -23.91
CA GLU A 369 1.12 15.39 -23.24
C GLU A 369 0.91 14.65 -21.93
N ILE A 370 1.19 13.35 -21.90
CA ILE A 370 1.14 12.55 -20.66
C ILE A 370 2.13 13.08 -19.63
N ASP A 371 3.38 13.33 -20.02
CA ASP A 371 4.40 13.85 -19.12
C ASP A 371 4.03 15.25 -18.59
N PHE A 372 3.49 16.09 -19.47
CA PHE A 372 2.96 17.40 -19.10
C PHE A 372 1.83 17.29 -18.05
N ILE A 373 0.82 16.45 -18.27
CA ILE A 373 -0.29 16.23 -17.34
C ILE A 373 0.22 15.71 -15.99
N LYS A 374 1.08 14.70 -16.02
CA LYS A 374 1.68 14.12 -14.79
C LYS A 374 2.47 15.18 -14.02
N SER A 375 3.20 16.06 -14.69
CA SER A 375 3.98 17.11 -14.05
C SER A 375 3.11 18.17 -13.35
N LEU A 376 1.94 18.49 -13.91
CA LEU A 376 0.97 19.40 -13.30
C LEU A 376 0.24 18.78 -12.12
N ALA A 377 -0.10 17.49 -12.21
CA ALA A 377 -0.90 16.80 -11.23
C ALA A 377 -0.13 16.39 -9.96
N LYS A 378 1.10 15.84 -10.12
CA LYS A 378 1.90 15.32 -9.00
C LYS A 378 2.01 16.24 -7.79
N PRO A 379 2.32 17.55 -7.95
CA PRO A 379 2.47 18.45 -6.79
C PRO A 379 1.15 18.76 -6.05
N LYS A 380 0.00 18.47 -6.67
CA LYS A 380 -1.34 18.80 -6.19
C LYS A 380 -2.15 17.56 -5.79
N PHE A 381 -1.51 16.40 -5.65
CA PHE A 381 -2.20 15.17 -5.30
C PHE A 381 -2.71 15.19 -3.86
N GLU A 382 -4.01 15.00 -3.73
CA GLU A 382 -4.72 14.80 -2.48
C GLU A 382 -5.40 13.44 -2.46
N LEU A 383 -5.77 12.96 -1.27
CA LEU A 383 -6.58 11.75 -1.16
C LEU A 383 -7.88 11.96 -1.92
N ALA A 384 -8.25 11.02 -2.78
CA ALA A 384 -9.45 11.15 -3.57
C ALA A 384 -10.69 11.06 -2.69
N THR A 385 -11.62 11.99 -2.91
CA THR A 385 -12.89 12.10 -2.19
C THR A 385 -14.06 11.66 -3.05
N VAL A 386 -15.16 11.31 -2.45
CA VAL A 386 -16.46 11.07 -3.07
C VAL A 386 -17.47 12.09 -2.59
N ILE A 387 -18.49 12.35 -3.41
CA ILE A 387 -19.62 13.20 -3.01
C ILE A 387 -20.58 12.31 -2.20
N ASP A 388 -20.86 12.69 -0.97
CA ASP A 388 -21.85 12.02 -0.13
C ASP A 388 -23.29 12.48 -0.44
N ASP A 389 -24.27 11.94 0.28
CA ASP A 389 -25.69 12.28 0.09
C ASP A 389 -26.02 13.75 0.43
N SER A 390 -25.17 14.42 1.23
CA SER A 390 -25.31 15.86 1.54
C SER A 390 -24.65 16.76 0.49
N GLY A 391 -23.84 16.20 -0.41
CA GLY A 391 -23.08 16.94 -1.41
C GLY A 391 -21.67 17.32 -0.95
N ASP A 392 -21.23 16.84 0.22
CA ASP A 392 -19.91 17.09 0.75
C ASP A 392 -18.87 16.12 0.18
N LEU A 393 -17.62 16.59 0.04
CA LEU A 393 -16.50 15.78 -0.41
C LEU A 393 -15.86 15.08 0.79
N ILE A 394 -16.02 13.76 0.87
CA ILE A 394 -15.46 12.93 1.94
C ILE A 394 -14.49 11.86 1.41
N PRO A 395 -13.43 11.50 2.16
CA PRO A 395 -12.63 10.31 1.86
C PRO A 395 -13.50 9.05 1.98
N ALA A 396 -13.22 8.04 1.14
CA ALA A 396 -13.96 6.78 1.16
C ALA A 396 -13.01 5.59 1.04
N ASP A 397 -13.19 4.57 1.90
CA ASP A 397 -12.36 3.37 1.94
C ASP A 397 -12.43 2.54 0.64
N TYR A 398 -13.52 2.68 -0.11
CA TYR A 398 -13.72 2.03 -1.40
C TYR A 398 -13.09 2.80 -2.59
N ARG A 399 -12.50 4.01 -2.35
CA ARG A 399 -11.77 4.81 -3.34
C ARG A 399 -10.35 5.07 -2.88
N VAL A 400 -9.47 4.11 -3.06
CA VAL A 400 -8.07 4.17 -2.61
C VAL A 400 -7.16 4.64 -3.75
N CYS A 401 -7.02 5.94 -3.88
CA CYS A 401 -6.17 6.61 -4.86
C CYS A 401 -5.92 8.07 -4.46
N LYS A 402 -4.96 8.71 -5.10
CA LYS A 402 -4.80 10.17 -5.03
C LYS A 402 -5.27 10.80 -6.34
N SER A 403 -5.87 11.98 -6.24
CA SER A 403 -6.36 12.72 -7.41
C SER A 403 -5.97 14.20 -7.35
N SER A 404 -5.98 14.83 -8.51
CA SER A 404 -5.76 16.26 -8.67
C SER A 404 -6.65 16.79 -9.79
N TRP A 405 -7.28 17.91 -9.57
CA TRP A 405 -8.00 18.66 -10.59
C TRP A 405 -7.07 19.67 -11.26
N LEU A 406 -7.14 19.79 -12.59
CA LEU A 406 -6.33 20.72 -13.36
C LEU A 406 -7.12 21.98 -13.70
N PHE A 407 -7.28 22.86 -12.71
CA PHE A 407 -7.92 24.15 -12.93
C PHE A 407 -7.01 25.11 -13.69
N TYR A 408 -7.61 25.92 -14.56
CA TYR A 408 -6.86 26.96 -15.30
C TYR A 408 -6.25 28.00 -14.36
N GLU A 409 -6.98 28.39 -13.30
CA GLU A 409 -6.55 29.39 -12.32
C GLU A 409 -5.27 28.97 -11.59
N ASP A 410 -5.11 27.68 -11.36
CA ASP A 410 -3.95 27.08 -10.66
C ASP A 410 -2.79 26.73 -11.60
N THR A 411 -2.97 26.96 -12.89
CA THR A 411 -1.96 26.59 -13.90
C THR A 411 -1.30 27.85 -14.46
N PRO A 412 0.05 27.88 -14.59
CA PRO A 412 0.74 29.02 -15.18
C PRO A 412 0.21 29.38 -16.56
N LEU A 413 0.00 30.68 -16.83
CA LEU A 413 -0.60 31.20 -18.08
C LEU A 413 0.04 30.66 -19.36
N GLN A 414 1.36 30.46 -19.34
CA GLN A 414 2.12 29.92 -20.49
C GLN A 414 1.75 28.47 -20.82
N LEU A 415 1.07 27.77 -19.93
CA LEU A 415 0.67 26.36 -20.10
C LEU A 415 -0.81 26.21 -20.47
N HIS A 416 -1.59 27.30 -20.44
CA HIS A 416 -3.02 27.28 -20.76
C HIS A 416 -3.32 26.78 -22.17
N ASP A 417 -2.49 27.10 -23.16
CA ASP A 417 -2.74 26.68 -24.54
C ASP A 417 -2.64 25.16 -24.69
N GLN A 418 -1.78 24.52 -23.90
CA GLN A 418 -1.66 23.07 -23.87
C GLN A 418 -2.90 22.41 -23.26
N LEU A 419 -3.40 22.95 -22.11
CA LEU A 419 -4.66 22.47 -21.50
C LEU A 419 -5.84 22.68 -22.43
N LYS A 420 -5.99 23.88 -23.04
CA LYS A 420 -7.03 24.17 -24.03
C LYS A 420 -6.97 23.24 -25.24
N SER A 421 -5.78 22.81 -25.64
CA SER A 421 -5.62 21.84 -26.73
C SER A 421 -6.16 20.47 -26.34
N LEU A 422 -5.95 20.04 -25.09
CA LEU A 422 -6.49 18.79 -24.55
C LEU A 422 -8.02 18.84 -24.44
N ASP A 423 -8.57 19.93 -23.90
CA ASP A 423 -10.03 20.13 -23.79
C ASP A 423 -10.71 20.11 -25.17
N ARG A 424 -10.14 20.82 -26.15
CA ARG A 424 -10.65 20.78 -27.52
C ARG A 424 -10.60 19.38 -28.12
N ARG A 425 -9.54 18.60 -27.78
CA ARG A 425 -9.48 17.19 -28.18
C ARG A 425 -10.60 16.37 -27.53
N CYS A 426 -10.88 16.60 -26.24
CA CYS A 426 -12.01 15.93 -25.57
C CYS A 426 -13.33 16.21 -26.31
N ALA A 427 -13.58 17.45 -26.73
CA ALA A 427 -14.74 17.80 -27.55
C ALA A 427 -14.74 17.10 -28.92
N ASP A 428 -13.62 17.11 -29.63
CA ASP A 428 -13.50 16.51 -30.96
C ASP A 428 -13.76 14.99 -30.90
N VAL A 429 -13.13 14.27 -29.95
CA VAL A 429 -13.24 12.80 -29.90
C VAL A 429 -14.57 12.31 -29.33
N SER A 430 -15.19 13.03 -28.41
CA SER A 430 -16.51 12.70 -27.87
C SER A 430 -17.67 13.16 -28.78
N GLY A 431 -17.48 14.27 -29.47
CA GLY A 431 -18.53 14.97 -30.21
C GLY A 431 -19.41 15.83 -29.31
N LEU A 432 -19.06 15.98 -28.02
CA LEU A 432 -19.81 16.74 -27.02
C LEU A 432 -19.20 18.12 -26.80
N SER A 433 -20.00 19.11 -26.30
CA SER A 433 -19.49 20.39 -25.84
C SER A 433 -18.78 20.23 -24.51
N ILE A 434 -17.69 21.01 -24.37
CA ILE A 434 -16.93 21.12 -23.11
C ILE A 434 -17.33 22.35 -22.28
N ASP A 435 -18.29 23.16 -22.72
CA ASP A 435 -18.62 24.44 -22.08
C ASP A 435 -19.19 24.26 -20.65
N SER A 436 -19.79 23.09 -20.39
CA SER A 436 -20.31 22.70 -19.08
C SER A 436 -19.61 21.45 -18.53
N ALA A 437 -18.54 21.01 -19.19
CA ALA A 437 -17.78 19.84 -18.73
C ALA A 437 -16.94 20.20 -17.50
N GLU A 438 -16.75 19.22 -16.60
CA GLU A 438 -15.84 19.39 -15.48
C GLU A 438 -14.40 19.54 -15.94
N GLU A 439 -13.54 20.10 -15.10
CA GLU A 439 -12.11 20.17 -15.36
C GLU A 439 -11.48 18.76 -15.47
N LEU A 440 -10.27 18.67 -15.97
CA LEU A 440 -9.58 17.38 -16.08
C LEU A 440 -9.19 16.90 -14.68
N GLN A 441 -9.66 15.73 -14.29
CA GLN A 441 -9.24 15.06 -13.05
C GLN A 441 -8.21 14.00 -13.35
N VAL A 442 -7.01 14.15 -12.81
CA VAL A 442 -5.92 13.16 -12.92
C VAL A 442 -5.91 12.30 -11.66
N VAL A 443 -5.84 10.99 -11.83
CA VAL A 443 -5.86 10.02 -10.73
C VAL A 443 -4.66 9.08 -10.83
N ASN A 444 -4.02 8.84 -9.70
CA ASN A 444 -2.97 7.82 -9.56
C ASN A 444 -3.34 6.83 -8.46
N TYR A 445 -3.21 5.54 -8.78
CA TYR A 445 -3.49 4.44 -7.88
C TYR A 445 -2.18 3.88 -7.32
N GLY A 446 -2.10 3.78 -5.99
CA GLY A 446 -0.99 3.21 -5.24
C GLY A 446 -1.08 1.68 -5.09
N ILE A 447 -0.42 1.15 -4.06
CA ILE A 447 -0.38 -0.30 -3.74
C ILE A 447 -1.80 -0.84 -3.52
N GLY A 448 -2.24 -1.78 -4.34
CA GLY A 448 -3.59 -2.32 -4.26
C GLY A 448 -4.68 -1.26 -4.41
N GLY A 449 -4.33 -0.09 -4.97
CA GLY A 449 -5.25 1.02 -5.17
C GLY A 449 -6.40 0.64 -6.09
N GLN A 450 -7.61 1.05 -5.73
CA GLN A 450 -8.84 0.69 -6.40
C GLN A 450 -9.87 1.80 -6.34
N TYR A 451 -10.92 1.66 -7.11
CA TYR A 451 -12.19 2.36 -6.93
C TYR A 451 -13.31 1.36 -7.20
N GLU A 452 -14.03 0.98 -6.15
CA GLU A 452 -15.10 0.01 -6.23
C GLU A 452 -16.25 0.48 -7.12
N PHE A 453 -17.33 -0.29 -7.14
CA PHE A 453 -18.50 0.02 -7.96
C PHE A 453 -19.04 1.40 -7.71
N HIS A 454 -19.14 2.15 -8.78
CA HIS A 454 -19.77 3.45 -8.76
C HIS A 454 -20.41 3.75 -10.12
N LYS A 455 -21.25 4.74 -10.10
CA LYS A 455 -21.85 5.37 -11.28
C LYS A 455 -21.29 6.78 -11.37
N ASP A 456 -21.00 7.22 -12.57
CA ASP A 456 -20.55 8.61 -12.77
C ASP A 456 -21.70 9.62 -12.79
N HIS A 457 -22.94 9.15 -12.95
CA HIS A 457 -24.15 9.98 -12.87
C HIS A 457 -24.74 10.02 -11.45
N GLY A 458 -25.38 11.13 -11.09
CA GLY A 458 -26.21 11.22 -9.90
C GLY A 458 -27.54 10.48 -10.07
N GLU A 459 -28.03 9.88 -9.00
CA GLU A 459 -29.39 9.37 -8.94
C GLU A 459 -30.39 10.53 -8.85
N LYS A 460 -31.66 10.28 -9.17
CA LYS A 460 -32.68 11.31 -9.22
C LYS A 460 -32.79 12.06 -7.89
N GLY A 461 -32.56 13.37 -7.93
CA GLY A 461 -32.58 14.26 -6.77
C GLY A 461 -31.25 14.34 -6.00
N ALA A 462 -30.24 13.55 -6.36
CA ALA A 462 -28.89 13.64 -5.79
C ALA A 462 -28.17 14.93 -6.24
N PRO A 463 -27.13 15.38 -5.53
CA PRO A 463 -26.41 16.63 -5.84
C PRO A 463 -25.92 16.74 -7.29
N LEU A 464 -25.45 15.64 -7.89
CA LEU A 464 -25.05 15.61 -9.30
C LEU A 464 -26.23 15.72 -10.28
N ASP A 465 -27.39 15.18 -9.93
CA ASP A 465 -28.60 15.27 -10.79
C ASP A 465 -29.16 16.69 -10.85
N VAL A 466 -29.13 17.39 -9.72
CA VAL A 466 -29.63 18.75 -9.59
C VAL A 466 -28.57 19.84 -9.83
N HIS A 467 -27.36 19.44 -10.28
CA HIS A 467 -26.30 20.38 -10.59
C HIS A 467 -26.75 21.41 -11.65
N LYS A 468 -26.26 22.66 -11.55
CA LYS A 468 -26.63 23.77 -12.46
C LYS A 468 -26.39 23.45 -13.95
N ASP A 469 -25.44 22.59 -14.27
CA ASP A 469 -25.11 22.16 -15.61
C ASP A 469 -25.78 20.84 -16.01
N GLY A 470 -26.69 20.32 -15.14
CA GLY A 470 -27.34 19.02 -15.28
C GLY A 470 -26.42 17.86 -14.90
N ASN A 471 -26.96 16.67 -14.98
CA ASN A 471 -26.24 15.43 -14.65
C ASN A 471 -25.09 15.13 -15.63
N ARG A 472 -24.15 14.27 -15.25
CA ARG A 472 -23.05 13.81 -16.10
C ARG A 472 -23.56 12.86 -17.19
N ILE A 473 -23.60 13.32 -18.45
CA ILE A 473 -24.11 12.52 -19.56
C ILE A 473 -23.12 11.50 -20.10
N ALA A 474 -21.81 11.78 -20.02
CA ALA A 474 -20.79 10.92 -20.55
C ALA A 474 -19.46 11.06 -19.80
N THR A 475 -18.66 10.01 -19.86
CA THR A 475 -17.30 9.94 -19.33
C THR A 475 -16.31 9.62 -20.43
N LEU A 476 -15.20 10.36 -20.46
CA LEU A 476 -14.02 10.08 -21.26
C LEU A 476 -12.84 9.85 -20.32
N LEU A 477 -12.38 8.62 -20.24
CA LEU A 477 -11.33 8.14 -19.35
C LEU A 477 -10.05 7.85 -20.16
N PHE A 478 -9.03 8.69 -20.03
CA PHE A 478 -7.73 8.46 -20.65
C PHE A 478 -6.84 7.57 -19.78
N TYR A 479 -6.13 6.63 -20.40
CA TYR A 479 -5.09 5.86 -19.77
C TYR A 479 -3.72 6.50 -20.00
N LEU A 480 -3.08 6.99 -18.93
CA LEU A 480 -1.80 7.71 -18.98
C LEU A 480 -0.61 6.80 -18.69
N SER A 481 -0.85 5.51 -18.47
CA SER A 481 0.18 4.50 -18.26
C SER A 481 -0.31 3.13 -18.73
N ASP A 482 0.64 2.26 -19.03
CA ASP A 482 0.39 0.83 -19.07
C ASP A 482 0.38 0.28 -17.65
N VAL A 483 -0.40 -0.78 -17.41
CA VAL A 483 -0.45 -1.50 -16.15
C VAL A 483 -0.04 -2.95 -16.40
N GLU A 484 0.94 -3.44 -15.64
CA GLU A 484 1.49 -4.77 -15.85
C GLU A 484 0.46 -5.84 -15.49
N ALA A 485 -0.14 -5.73 -14.29
CA ALA A 485 -1.15 -6.66 -13.80
C ALA A 485 -2.16 -5.96 -12.90
N GLY A 486 -3.42 -6.34 -13.03
CA GLY A 486 -4.54 -5.71 -12.34
C GLY A 486 -4.89 -4.34 -12.93
N GLY A 487 -5.69 -3.58 -12.22
CA GLY A 487 -6.04 -2.20 -12.60
C GLY A 487 -6.99 -2.07 -13.79
N GLU A 488 -7.63 -3.14 -14.23
CA GLU A 488 -8.65 -3.09 -15.28
C GLU A 488 -9.80 -2.16 -14.88
N THR A 489 -10.41 -1.50 -15.89
CA THR A 489 -11.71 -0.83 -15.73
C THR A 489 -12.78 -1.84 -16.10
N VAL A 490 -13.61 -2.24 -15.13
CA VAL A 490 -14.61 -3.30 -15.31
C VAL A 490 -16.03 -2.76 -15.22
N PHE A 491 -16.88 -3.19 -16.17
CA PHE A 491 -18.31 -2.91 -16.19
C PHE A 491 -19.03 -4.22 -15.87
N THR A 492 -19.40 -4.41 -14.61
CA THR A 492 -19.88 -5.70 -14.12
C THR A 492 -21.23 -6.10 -14.69
N LYS A 493 -22.11 -5.13 -14.92
CA LYS A 493 -23.43 -5.35 -15.51
C LYS A 493 -23.35 -5.61 -17.03
N ALA A 494 -22.37 -4.99 -17.68
CA ALA A 494 -22.12 -5.20 -19.11
C ALA A 494 -21.23 -6.44 -19.37
N GLY A 495 -20.57 -6.98 -18.35
CA GLY A 495 -19.65 -8.09 -18.50
C GLY A 495 -18.40 -7.74 -19.33
N LEU A 496 -17.88 -6.52 -19.14
CA LEU A 496 -16.76 -5.98 -19.91
C LEU A 496 -15.59 -5.64 -18.98
N SER A 497 -14.38 -5.95 -19.43
CA SER A 497 -13.13 -5.57 -18.78
C SER A 497 -12.23 -4.86 -19.79
N LEU A 498 -11.76 -3.67 -19.45
CA LEU A 498 -10.86 -2.86 -20.25
C LEU A 498 -9.50 -2.82 -19.58
N LYS A 499 -8.49 -3.38 -20.23
CA LYS A 499 -7.11 -3.29 -19.75
C LYS A 499 -6.55 -1.91 -20.07
N PRO A 500 -5.98 -1.17 -19.08
CA PRO A 500 -5.31 0.09 -19.32
C PRO A 500 -4.18 -0.06 -20.34
N LYS A 501 -4.21 0.81 -21.36
CA LYS A 501 -3.14 0.92 -22.34
C LYS A 501 -2.80 2.40 -22.54
N LYS A 502 -1.55 2.73 -22.29
CA LYS A 502 -1.06 4.10 -22.39
C LYS A 502 -1.35 4.73 -23.74
N GLY A 503 -1.92 5.93 -23.73
CA GLY A 503 -2.27 6.68 -24.93
C GLY A 503 -3.71 6.48 -25.39
N ASP A 504 -4.38 5.43 -24.94
CA ASP A 504 -5.76 5.13 -25.29
C ASP A 504 -6.74 5.80 -24.32
N ALA A 505 -8.03 5.87 -24.71
CA ALA A 505 -9.11 6.31 -23.83
C ALA A 505 -10.35 5.43 -23.98
N ALA A 506 -11.09 5.26 -22.89
CA ALA A 506 -12.42 4.68 -22.89
C ALA A 506 -13.47 5.80 -22.88
N PHE A 507 -14.57 5.61 -23.62
CA PHE A 507 -15.69 6.54 -23.68
C PHE A 507 -17.01 5.79 -23.55
N TRP A 508 -17.91 6.30 -22.72
CA TRP A 508 -19.28 5.77 -22.57
C TRP A 508 -20.25 6.86 -22.16
N PHE A 509 -21.55 6.65 -22.43
CA PHE A 509 -22.61 7.47 -21.91
C PHE A 509 -23.11 6.96 -20.57
N ASN A 510 -23.27 7.86 -19.60
CA ASN A 510 -23.76 7.55 -18.25
C ASN A 510 -25.30 7.55 -18.16
N LEU A 511 -25.95 8.21 -19.10
CA LEU A 511 -27.41 8.37 -19.13
C LEU A 511 -27.97 7.77 -20.41
N HIS A 512 -29.21 7.28 -20.33
CA HIS A 512 -30.06 7.04 -21.50
C HIS A 512 -30.39 8.35 -22.23
N ARG A 513 -30.91 8.27 -23.44
CA ARG A 513 -31.32 9.46 -24.20
C ARG A 513 -32.55 10.18 -23.61
N ASN A 514 -33.30 9.55 -22.70
CA ASN A 514 -34.35 10.17 -21.91
C ASN A 514 -33.84 10.85 -20.64
N ASN A 515 -32.52 10.99 -20.49
CA ASN A 515 -31.80 11.58 -19.34
C ASN A 515 -31.92 10.80 -18.02
N THR A 516 -32.41 9.56 -18.03
CA THR A 516 -32.33 8.68 -16.85
C THR A 516 -30.97 8.00 -16.78
N GLY A 517 -30.48 7.74 -15.56
CA GLY A 517 -29.22 7.07 -15.33
C GLY A 517 -29.19 5.66 -15.94
N ASP A 518 -28.13 5.33 -16.68
CA ASP A 518 -27.94 3.99 -17.20
C ASP A 518 -27.13 3.15 -16.19
N TRP A 519 -27.83 2.38 -15.37
CA TRP A 519 -27.22 1.52 -14.34
C TRP A 519 -26.28 0.43 -14.92
N ARG A 520 -26.36 0.15 -16.21
CA ARG A 520 -25.49 -0.83 -16.88
C ARG A 520 -24.06 -0.33 -17.05
N THR A 521 -23.86 1.00 -16.93
CA THR A 521 -22.56 1.65 -16.96
C THR A 521 -21.89 1.75 -15.59
N GLU A 522 -22.50 1.14 -14.56
CA GLU A 522 -21.83 0.94 -13.29
C GLU A 522 -20.48 0.23 -13.51
N HIS A 523 -19.42 0.85 -13.05
CA HIS A 523 -18.06 0.39 -13.33
C HIS A 523 -17.16 0.52 -12.10
N ALA A 524 -15.98 -0.08 -12.19
CA ALA A 524 -14.99 -0.06 -11.13
C ALA A 524 -13.57 -0.05 -11.71
N SER A 525 -12.63 0.45 -10.93
CA SER A 525 -11.19 0.28 -11.14
C SER A 525 -10.69 -0.83 -10.24
N CYS A 526 -10.24 -1.93 -10.82
CA CYS A 526 -9.69 -3.06 -10.08
C CYS A 526 -8.40 -2.71 -9.34
N PRO A 527 -8.10 -3.39 -8.23
CA PRO A 527 -6.84 -3.20 -7.51
C PRO A 527 -5.64 -3.41 -8.43
N VAL A 528 -4.69 -2.48 -8.37
CA VAL A 528 -3.44 -2.58 -9.13
C VAL A 528 -2.52 -3.59 -8.45
N VAL A 529 -2.18 -4.67 -9.14
CA VAL A 529 -1.28 -5.71 -8.63
C VAL A 529 0.17 -5.31 -8.85
N SER A 530 0.51 -4.88 -10.06
CA SER A 530 1.86 -4.43 -10.42
C SER A 530 1.78 -3.39 -11.54
N GLY A 531 2.65 -2.43 -11.48
CA GLY A 531 2.65 -1.28 -12.37
C GLY A 531 2.12 -0.03 -11.67
N SER A 532 2.10 1.08 -12.39
CA SER A 532 1.57 2.36 -11.91
C SER A 532 0.37 2.74 -12.79
N LYS A 533 -0.83 2.75 -12.20
CA LYS A 533 -2.04 3.13 -12.95
C LYS A 533 -2.27 4.63 -12.82
N TRP A 534 -2.21 5.32 -13.94
CA TRP A 534 -2.57 6.71 -14.10
C TRP A 534 -3.72 6.84 -15.07
N VAL A 535 -4.75 7.57 -14.68
CA VAL A 535 -5.88 7.89 -15.56
C VAL A 535 -6.21 9.38 -15.48
N MET A 536 -6.92 9.87 -16.49
CA MET A 536 -7.44 11.24 -16.52
C MET A 536 -8.88 11.21 -16.99
N ASN A 537 -9.78 11.76 -16.19
CA ASN A 537 -11.21 11.83 -16.46
C ASN A 537 -11.60 13.18 -17.04
N LYS A 538 -12.53 13.16 -17.98
CA LYS A 538 -13.32 14.31 -18.43
C LYS A 538 -14.78 13.92 -18.38
N TRP A 539 -15.56 14.59 -17.50
CA TRP A 539 -17.00 14.40 -17.42
C TRP A 539 -17.73 15.49 -18.16
N PHE A 540 -18.68 15.09 -18.99
CA PHE A 540 -19.52 15.98 -19.76
C PHE A 540 -20.89 16.09 -19.09
N HIS A 541 -21.43 17.31 -18.99
CA HIS A 541 -22.73 17.58 -18.43
C HIS A 541 -23.81 17.76 -19.51
N MET A 542 -25.06 17.74 -19.09
CA MET A 542 -26.21 17.85 -20.00
C MET A 542 -26.28 19.22 -20.70
N ARG A 543 -25.98 20.30 -19.97
CA ARG A 543 -26.10 21.66 -20.48
C ARG A 543 -25.22 21.87 -21.72
N GLY A 544 -25.81 22.45 -22.78
CA GLY A 544 -25.12 22.70 -24.05
C GLY A 544 -24.89 21.45 -24.91
N ASN A 545 -25.39 20.29 -24.50
CA ASN A 545 -25.28 19.04 -25.25
C ASN A 545 -26.63 18.57 -25.85
N ASP A 546 -27.73 19.31 -25.67
CA ASP A 546 -29.08 18.94 -26.12
C ASP A 546 -29.18 18.71 -27.63
N GLN A 547 -28.45 19.51 -28.43
CA GLN A 547 -28.42 19.35 -29.88
C GLN A 547 -27.45 18.27 -30.36
N ARG A 548 -26.39 18.00 -29.55
CA ARG A 548 -25.36 16.99 -29.89
C ARG A 548 -25.81 15.59 -29.53
N ARG A 549 -26.62 15.48 -28.48
CA ARG A 549 -27.26 14.24 -28.04
C ARG A 549 -28.74 14.50 -27.72
N PRO A 550 -29.61 14.60 -28.74
CA PRO A 550 -31.02 14.89 -28.56
C PRO A 550 -31.74 13.88 -27.67
N CYS A 551 -32.62 14.36 -26.82
CA CYS A 551 -33.47 13.52 -25.99
C CYS A 551 -34.43 12.68 -26.84
N THR A 552 -34.83 11.54 -26.30
CA THR A 552 -35.89 10.69 -26.84
C THR A 552 -36.91 10.37 -25.73
N LEU A 553 -38.17 10.22 -26.09
CA LEU A 553 -39.20 9.75 -25.15
C LEU A 553 -39.20 8.22 -24.99
N LYS A 554 -38.38 7.51 -25.76
CA LYS A 554 -38.23 6.06 -25.62
C LYS A 554 -37.43 5.74 -24.37
N GLN A 555 -37.92 4.80 -23.60
CA GLN A 555 -37.45 4.50 -22.26
C GLN A 555 -36.04 3.86 -22.21
N LEU A 556 -35.50 3.34 -23.31
CA LEU A 556 -34.29 2.52 -23.36
C LEU A 556 -33.42 2.74 -24.62
N ASP A 557 -33.40 3.93 -25.18
CA ASP A 557 -32.47 4.25 -26.31
C ASP A 557 -31.16 4.85 -25.80
#